data_b7f72b487ea75bff4a8137b5f34a1307
#
_entry.id   b7f72b487ea75bff4a8137b5f34a1307
#
_cell.length_a   1.000
_cell.length_b   1.000
_cell.length_c   1.000
_cell.angle_alpha   90.00
_cell.angle_beta   90.00
_cell.angle_gamma   90.00
#
_symmetry.space_group_name_H-M   'P 1'
#
loop_
_entity.id
_entity.type
_entity.pdbx_description
1 polymer ?
#
loop_
_entity_poly.entity_id
_entity_poly.type
_entity_poly.pdbx_seq_one_letter_code
_entity_poly.pdbx_strand_id
1 'polypeptide(L)'
;MEGKPLEIWGDRNYAKDMLYVDDLSQMFCKAIEVQGLGHGFYNCGTGIPVTSQQQMEAIRDVFCPVDVKSEIICLQDKPAGGGVLMDVLNAKEELGYQPVFDVHKLFEEFRKEMQVDRFLELRGR
;
A
#
# COMPACT_ATOMS: atom_id res chain seq x y z
N MET A 1 -8.38 0.22 17.87
CA MET A 1 -7.04 -0.19 18.39
C MET A 1 -7.00 0.11 19.88
N GLU A 2 -6.46 -0.81 20.67
CA GLU A 2 -6.51 -0.75 22.14
C GLU A 2 -5.33 0.04 22.76
N GLY A 3 -4.75 0.98 22.05
CA GLY A 3 -3.60 1.76 22.54
C GLY A 3 -2.29 0.96 22.67
N LYS A 4 -2.23 -0.24 22.10
CA LYS A 4 -1.00 -1.02 22.04
C LYS A 4 0.01 -0.37 21.10
N PRO A 5 1.32 -0.44 21.39
CA PRO A 5 2.33 0.09 20.50
C PRO A 5 2.31 -0.60 19.13
N LEU A 6 2.65 0.18 18.10
CA LEU A 6 2.89 -0.32 16.75
C LEU A 6 4.37 -0.65 16.63
N GLU A 7 4.70 -1.88 16.25
CA GLU A 7 6.08 -2.34 16.16
C GLU A 7 6.58 -2.28 14.71
N ILE A 8 7.73 -1.65 14.52
CA ILE A 8 8.53 -1.77 13.30
C ILE A 8 9.64 -2.79 13.56
N TRP A 9 9.68 -3.84 12.77
CA TRP A 9 10.74 -4.84 12.84
C TRP A 9 11.85 -4.49 11.84
N GLY A 10 13.10 -4.44 12.32
CA GLY A 10 14.27 -4.05 11.56
C GLY A 10 14.42 -2.54 11.40
N ASP A 11 14.91 -2.09 10.24
CA ASP A 11 15.17 -0.67 10.00
C ASP A 11 13.88 0.10 9.66
N ARG A 12 13.61 1.17 10.42
CA ARG A 12 12.47 2.06 10.19
C ARG A 12 12.53 2.81 8.85
N ASN A 13 13.74 3.01 8.31
CA ASN A 13 13.96 3.69 7.04
C ASN A 13 13.87 2.74 5.84
N TYR A 14 13.66 1.46 6.10
CA TYR A 14 13.49 0.49 5.04
C TYR A 14 12.27 0.82 4.20
N ALA A 15 12.46 1.01 2.90
CA ALA A 15 11.43 1.49 2.01
C ALA A 15 10.98 0.42 1.01
N LYS A 16 9.69 0.43 0.69
CA LYS A 16 9.07 -0.44 -0.31
C LYS A 16 8.00 0.31 -1.09
N ASP A 17 7.67 -0.21 -2.25
CA ASP A 17 6.48 0.24 -2.99
C ASP A 17 5.22 -0.32 -2.32
N MET A 18 4.19 0.51 -2.16
CA MET A 18 2.90 0.11 -1.61
C MET A 18 1.80 0.43 -2.61
N LEU A 19 1.18 -0.61 -3.13
CA LEU A 19 0.14 -0.51 -4.14
C LEU A 19 -1.23 -0.82 -3.54
N TYR A 20 -2.22 0.01 -3.82
CA TYR A 20 -3.62 -0.28 -3.53
C TYR A 20 -4.27 -1.05 -4.68
N VAL A 21 -5.22 -1.92 -4.34
CA VAL A 21 -5.86 -2.83 -5.31
C VAL A 21 -6.59 -2.10 -6.44
N ASP A 22 -7.11 -0.90 -6.20
CA ASP A 22 -7.79 -0.13 -7.23
C ASP A 22 -6.81 0.42 -8.27
N ASP A 23 -5.59 0.80 -7.88
CA ASP A 23 -4.53 1.16 -8.83
C ASP A 23 -4.07 -0.05 -9.65
N LEU A 24 -4.02 -1.25 -9.05
CA LEU A 24 -3.78 -2.49 -9.79
C LEU A 24 -4.90 -2.73 -10.81
N SER A 25 -6.17 -2.58 -10.40
CA SER A 25 -7.33 -2.74 -11.27
C SER A 25 -7.32 -1.73 -12.42
N GLN A 26 -6.96 -0.48 -12.14
CA GLN A 26 -6.77 0.56 -13.17
C GLN A 26 -5.76 0.11 -14.24
N MET A 27 -4.62 -0.43 -13.80
CA MET A 27 -3.58 -0.88 -14.72
C MET A 27 -4.06 -2.02 -15.62
N PHE A 28 -4.81 -3.00 -15.08
CA PHE A 28 -5.42 -4.07 -15.88
C PHE A 28 -6.39 -3.52 -16.92
N CYS A 29 -7.29 -2.60 -16.53
CA CYS A 29 -8.22 -1.98 -17.47
C CYS A 29 -7.47 -1.28 -18.61
N LYS A 30 -6.45 -0.49 -18.28
CA LYS A 30 -5.64 0.20 -19.27
C LYS A 30 -4.88 -0.75 -20.19
N ALA A 31 -4.33 -1.83 -19.68
CA ALA A 31 -3.65 -2.84 -20.49
C ALA A 31 -4.59 -3.54 -21.50
N ILE A 32 -5.88 -3.67 -21.17
CA ILE A 32 -6.89 -4.23 -22.09
C ILE A 32 -7.28 -3.22 -23.17
N GLU A 33 -7.33 -1.93 -22.85
CA GLU A 33 -7.77 -0.86 -23.75
C GLU A 33 -6.70 -0.48 -24.78
N VAL A 34 -5.42 -0.57 -24.42
CA VAL A 34 -4.32 -0.15 -25.29
C VAL A 34 -4.00 -1.22 -26.32
N GLN A 35 -3.89 -0.81 -27.59
CA GLN A 35 -3.46 -1.66 -28.70
C GLN A 35 -2.01 -1.37 -29.07
N GLY A 36 -1.28 -2.41 -29.51
CA GLY A 36 0.08 -2.24 -30.01
C GLY A 36 1.11 -2.00 -28.90
N LEU A 37 1.01 -2.74 -27.80
CA LEU A 37 1.95 -2.67 -26.68
C LEU A 37 3.38 -2.99 -27.13
N GLY A 38 4.33 -2.14 -26.76
CA GLY A 38 5.76 -2.32 -27.06
C GLY A 38 6.42 -3.38 -26.18
N HIS A 39 5.90 -3.59 -24.97
CA HIS A 39 6.45 -4.52 -23.98
C HIS A 39 5.49 -5.68 -23.72
N GLY A 40 6.07 -6.84 -23.44
CA GLY A 40 5.30 -8.06 -23.07
C GLY A 40 4.96 -8.13 -21.57
N PHE A 41 5.52 -7.23 -20.76
CA PHE A 41 5.28 -7.18 -19.30
C PHE A 41 5.44 -5.75 -18.78
N TYR A 42 4.73 -5.44 -17.70
CA TYR A 42 4.77 -4.14 -17.04
C TYR A 42 4.84 -4.34 -15.52
N ASN A 43 5.70 -3.58 -14.86
CA ASN A 43 5.70 -3.53 -13.41
C ASN A 43 4.47 -2.74 -12.93
N CYS A 44 3.78 -3.27 -11.93
CA CYS A 44 2.68 -2.59 -11.28
C CYS A 44 3.08 -2.16 -9.88
N GLY A 45 3.12 -0.87 -9.65
CA GLY A 45 3.49 -0.23 -8.40
C GLY A 45 3.14 1.25 -8.44
N THR A 46 3.54 1.98 -7.44
CA THR A 46 3.42 3.45 -7.43
C THR A 46 4.68 4.13 -7.98
N GLY A 47 5.82 3.45 -7.86
CA GLY A 47 7.14 4.02 -8.12
C GLY A 47 7.58 5.00 -7.01
N ILE A 48 6.85 5.06 -5.89
CA ILE A 48 7.12 5.95 -4.76
C ILE A 48 7.52 5.12 -3.53
N PRO A 49 8.73 5.30 -3.00
CA PRO A 49 9.16 4.57 -1.82
C PRO A 49 8.40 5.04 -0.58
N VAL A 50 7.88 4.09 0.19
CA VAL A 50 7.26 4.33 1.50
C VAL A 50 8.08 3.60 2.55
N THR A 51 8.61 4.33 3.53
CA THR A 51 9.38 3.75 4.63
C THR A 51 8.48 3.02 5.62
N SER A 52 9.04 2.06 6.37
CA SER A 52 8.32 1.38 7.45
C SER A 52 7.79 2.39 8.49
N GLN A 53 8.54 3.45 8.76
CA GLN A 53 8.09 4.54 9.63
C GLN A 53 6.86 5.24 9.07
N GLN A 54 6.90 5.69 7.80
CA GLN A 54 5.76 6.35 7.14
C GLN A 54 4.52 5.46 7.09
N GLN A 55 4.71 4.15 6.84
CA GLN A 55 3.61 3.19 6.87
C GLN A 55 2.95 3.13 8.25
N MET A 56 3.74 3.02 9.33
CA MET A 56 3.19 2.96 10.69
C MET A 56 2.54 4.27 11.12
N GLU A 57 3.09 5.41 10.70
CA GLU A 57 2.48 6.72 10.93
C GLU A 57 1.12 6.82 10.26
N ALA A 58 1.00 6.44 8.99
CA ALA A 58 -0.27 6.44 8.26
C ALA A 58 -1.29 5.49 8.90
N ILE A 59 -0.88 4.28 9.32
CA ILE A 59 -1.75 3.35 10.06
C ILE A 59 -2.24 3.98 11.37
N ARG A 60 -1.33 4.56 12.14
CA ARG A 60 -1.68 5.23 13.39
C ARG A 60 -2.67 6.36 13.17
N ASP A 61 -2.41 7.22 12.19
CA ASP A 61 -3.22 8.41 11.93
C ASP A 61 -4.63 8.04 11.44
N VAL A 62 -4.75 6.96 10.67
CA VAL A 62 -6.04 6.50 10.14
C VAL A 62 -6.83 5.66 11.16
N PHE A 63 -6.19 4.81 11.94
CA PHE A 63 -6.89 3.81 12.76
C PHE A 63 -6.90 4.08 14.26
N CYS A 64 -6.01 4.93 14.77
CA CYS A 64 -6.03 5.28 16.18
C CYS A 64 -7.07 6.38 16.48
N PRO A 65 -7.81 6.29 17.59
CA PRO A 65 -8.63 7.40 18.07
C PRO A 65 -7.77 8.64 18.32
N VAL A 66 -8.37 9.82 18.10
CA VAL A 66 -7.66 11.11 18.26
C VAL A 66 -7.03 11.27 19.65
N ASP A 67 -7.69 10.71 20.68
CA ASP A 67 -7.28 10.80 22.08
C ASP A 67 -6.25 9.75 22.50
N VAL A 68 -5.99 8.73 21.68
CA VAL A 68 -5.09 7.61 21.99
C VAL A 68 -4.11 7.42 20.85
N LYS A 69 -2.98 8.14 20.91
CA LYS A 69 -1.87 7.91 19.95
C LYS A 69 -1.05 6.72 20.41
N SER A 70 -1.16 5.60 19.68
CA SER A 70 -0.24 4.47 19.87
C SER A 70 1.20 4.89 19.61
N GLU A 71 2.11 4.47 20.47
CA GLU A 71 3.54 4.67 20.27
C GLU A 71 4.04 3.81 19.10
N ILE A 72 5.03 4.29 18.34
CA ILE A 72 5.72 3.53 17.30
C ILE A 72 7.08 3.12 17.84
N ILE A 73 7.28 1.82 18.01
CA ILE A 73 8.51 1.23 18.56
C ILE A 73 9.28 0.54 17.43
N CYS A 74 10.59 0.78 17.36
CA CYS A 74 11.46 0.12 16.38
C CYS A 74 12.31 -0.96 17.06
N LEU A 75 12.12 -2.21 16.63
CA LEU A 75 12.83 -3.40 17.13
C LEU A 75 13.88 -3.81 16.08
N GLN A 76 15.07 -3.21 16.17
CA GLN A 76 16.15 -3.39 15.19
C GLN A 76 16.68 -4.82 15.11
N ASP A 77 16.63 -5.56 16.21
CA ASP A 77 17.09 -6.96 16.29
C ASP A 77 16.12 -7.98 15.67
N LYS A 78 14.92 -7.53 15.27
CA LYS A 78 13.94 -8.38 14.60
C LYS A 78 14.19 -8.43 13.10
N PRO A 79 13.99 -9.59 12.44
CA PRO A 79 14.16 -9.69 11.00
C PRO A 79 13.13 -8.82 10.27
N ALA A 80 13.59 -7.98 9.34
CA ALA A 80 12.75 -7.23 8.43
C ALA A 80 12.56 -7.99 7.12
N GLY A 81 11.39 -7.83 6.51
CA GLY A 81 11.16 -8.32 5.15
C GLY A 81 11.89 -7.46 4.11
N GLY A 82 12.19 -8.06 2.95
CA GLY A 82 12.74 -7.33 1.80
C GLY A 82 11.72 -6.32 1.23
N GLY A 83 12.19 -5.14 0.80
CA GLY A 83 11.38 -4.16 0.06
C GLY A 83 11.80 -4.15 -1.40
N VAL A 84 10.85 -3.93 -2.26
CA VAL A 84 11.06 -3.72 -3.69
C VAL A 84 10.43 -2.38 -4.05
N LEU A 85 11.18 -1.56 -4.79
CA LEU A 85 10.65 -0.38 -5.45
C LEU A 85 10.47 -0.72 -6.93
N MET A 86 9.27 -0.50 -7.43
CA MET A 86 8.94 -0.81 -8.83
C MET A 86 9.31 0.36 -9.75
N ASP A 87 10.02 0.07 -10.84
CA ASP A 87 10.09 0.99 -11.96
C ASP A 87 8.82 0.84 -12.80
N VAL A 88 8.01 1.89 -12.81
CA VAL A 88 6.70 1.92 -13.47
C VAL A 88 6.69 2.80 -14.72
N LEU A 89 7.85 3.21 -15.22
CA LEU A 89 7.97 4.14 -16.34
C LEU A 89 7.25 3.61 -17.58
N ASN A 90 7.51 2.38 -17.99
CA ASN A 90 6.87 1.78 -19.16
C ASN A 90 5.34 1.71 -19.02
N ALA A 91 4.84 1.39 -17.82
CA ALA A 91 3.40 1.37 -17.57
C ALA A 91 2.77 2.77 -17.70
N LYS A 92 3.48 3.80 -17.24
CA LYS A 92 3.02 5.20 -17.37
C LYS A 92 3.02 5.66 -18.81
N GLU A 93 4.09 5.39 -19.55
CA GLU A 93 4.25 5.89 -20.93
C GLU A 93 3.37 5.13 -21.93
N GLU A 94 3.32 3.80 -21.85
CA GLU A 94 2.64 2.97 -22.83
C GLU A 94 1.16 2.71 -22.49
N LEU A 95 0.82 2.53 -21.21
CA LEU A 95 -0.55 2.26 -20.78
C LEU A 95 -1.30 3.53 -20.33
N GLY A 96 -0.60 4.65 -20.09
CA GLY A 96 -1.18 5.81 -19.43
C GLY A 96 -1.56 5.51 -17.97
N TYR A 97 -0.88 4.55 -17.32
CA TYR A 97 -1.11 4.19 -15.94
C TYR A 97 -0.71 5.33 -15.00
N GLN A 98 -1.59 5.68 -14.08
CA GLN A 98 -1.35 6.73 -13.09
C GLN A 98 -1.88 6.27 -11.72
N PRO A 99 -1.01 5.76 -10.83
CA PRO A 99 -1.44 5.41 -9.48
C PRO A 99 -1.90 6.68 -8.74
N VAL A 100 -3.03 6.58 -8.06
CA VAL A 100 -3.68 7.73 -7.40
C VAL A 100 -3.73 7.60 -5.88
N PHE A 101 -3.32 6.44 -5.34
CA PHE A 101 -3.32 6.19 -3.91
C PHE A 101 -1.91 6.39 -3.34
N ASP A 102 -1.75 7.39 -2.47
CA ASP A 102 -0.63 7.46 -1.54
C ASP A 102 -0.88 6.57 -0.31
N VAL A 103 0.09 6.47 0.58
CA VAL A 103 0.02 5.60 1.75
C VAL A 103 -1.13 5.95 2.71
N HIS A 104 -1.45 7.24 2.90
CA HIS A 104 -2.56 7.65 3.76
C HIS A 104 -3.91 7.30 3.12
N LYS A 105 -4.11 7.69 1.87
CA LYS A 105 -5.33 7.41 1.12
C LYS A 105 -5.59 5.90 1.00
N LEU A 106 -4.53 5.09 0.82
CA LEU A 106 -4.61 3.64 0.83
C LEU A 106 -5.23 3.13 2.13
N PHE A 107 -4.75 3.58 3.29
CA PHE A 107 -5.28 3.12 4.58
C PHE A 107 -6.67 3.70 4.89
N GLU A 108 -6.99 4.91 4.43
CA GLU A 108 -8.35 5.48 4.53
C GLU A 108 -9.37 4.63 3.76
N GLU A 109 -9.07 4.26 2.52
CA GLU A 109 -9.94 3.39 1.73
C GLU A 109 -10.04 2.00 2.35
N PHE A 110 -8.91 1.42 2.79
CA PHE A 110 -8.93 0.13 3.49
C PHE A 110 -9.81 0.17 4.75
N ARG A 111 -9.77 1.27 5.52
CA ARG A 111 -10.65 1.46 6.68
C ARG A 111 -12.13 1.47 6.28
N LYS A 112 -12.47 2.15 5.17
CA LYS A 112 -13.85 2.17 4.64
C LYS A 112 -14.30 0.76 4.23
N GLU A 113 -13.46 0.03 3.51
CA GLU A 113 -13.74 -1.36 3.10
C GLU A 113 -13.96 -2.29 4.30
N MET A 114 -13.19 -2.13 5.37
CA MET A 114 -13.42 -2.89 6.61
C MET A 114 -14.79 -2.64 7.25
N GLN A 115 -15.37 -1.44 7.05
CA GLN A 115 -16.67 -1.09 7.59
C GLN A 115 -17.84 -1.63 6.75
N VAL A 116 -17.64 -1.78 5.44
CA VAL A 116 -18.68 -2.24 4.49
C VAL A 116 -18.90 -3.75 4.54
N ASP A 117 -17.90 -4.53 5.01
CA ASP A 117 -17.93 -6.00 5.13
C ASP A 117 -18.43 -6.72 3.86
N ARG A 118 -17.90 -6.33 2.70
CA ARG A 118 -18.30 -6.85 1.38
C ARG A 118 -18.25 -8.38 1.26
N PHE A 119 -17.50 -9.05 2.11
CA PHE A 119 -17.24 -10.48 2.04
C PHE A 119 -17.83 -11.25 3.23
N LEU A 120 -18.87 -10.71 3.88
CA LEU A 120 -19.55 -11.34 5.01
C LEU A 120 -19.97 -12.79 4.67
N GLU A 121 -20.48 -13.01 3.45
CA GLU A 121 -20.92 -14.33 2.98
C GLU A 121 -19.79 -15.36 2.87
N LEU A 122 -18.54 -14.92 2.72
CA LEU A 122 -17.37 -15.81 2.61
C LEU A 122 -16.78 -16.20 3.96
N ARG A 123 -17.10 -15.46 5.04
CA ARG A 123 -16.58 -15.71 6.39
C ARG A 123 -17.30 -16.85 7.11
N GLY A 124 -18.43 -17.32 6.60
CA GLY A 124 -19.24 -18.40 7.17
C GLY A 124 -18.97 -19.80 6.60
N ARG A 125 -17.88 -19.99 5.86
CA ARG A 125 -17.52 -21.28 5.27
C ARG A 125 -16.29 -21.89 5.90
#